data_39481348de154ffd5f2d0905d00fa65a
#
_entry.id   39481348de154ffd5f2d0905d00fa65a
#
_cell.length_a   1.000
_cell.length_b   1.000
_cell.length_c   1.000
_cell.angle_alpha   90.00
_cell.angle_beta   90.00
_cell.angle_gamma   90.00
#
_symmetry.space_group_name_H-M   'P 1'
#
loop_
_entity.id
_entity.type
_entity.pdbx_description
1 polymer ?
#
loop_
_entity_poly.entity_id
_entity_poly.type
_entity_poly.pdbx_seq_one_letter_code
_entity_poly.pdbx_strand_id
1 'polypeptide(L)'
;MALKNFAFKVLNKDKFARRGVIETHRGEINTPAFMPVGTQATVKACTIDDIKKTGSEIILSNTYHLMIRPGVERIEAAGGLHSFMNCDLPILTDSGGFQVMSLSKLNKIDREKGAIFNSHVDGKKFYLSPEESIRIQLGLNSDIVMIMDECPKKTEDYNFIKKSMDLSLYWAERSKKAFGNNPHKALFGIIQGGLFKELRLKSLEGLTNIGFDGYAVGGLAVGETQNEMFKVLDDIKEYLPEEKPHYLMGVGTPSDILGAVKRGIDMFDCVLPTRSGRTGLAFTWDGRVNIKNNKYQYDNTPLDPNCENLNLNKYSK
;
A
#
# COMPACT_ATOMS: atom_id res chain seq x y z
N MET A 1 15.07 -14.14 22.60
CA MET A 1 15.78 -13.46 21.50
C MET A 1 15.40 -11.99 21.52
N ALA A 2 16.37 -11.07 21.37
CA ALA A 2 16.05 -9.65 21.19
C ALA A 2 15.27 -9.48 19.88
N LEU A 3 14.19 -8.67 19.90
CA LEU A 3 13.44 -8.36 18.69
C LEU A 3 14.33 -7.59 17.72
N LYS A 4 14.32 -7.98 16.43
CA LYS A 4 15.06 -7.25 15.38
C LYS A 4 14.43 -5.88 15.16
N ASN A 5 15.26 -4.85 14.96
CA ASN A 5 14.80 -3.55 14.51
C ASN A 5 14.48 -3.59 13.01
N PHE A 6 13.64 -2.67 12.56
CA PHE A 6 13.41 -2.47 11.12
C PHE A 6 14.69 -2.00 10.44
N ALA A 7 15.05 -2.65 9.33
CA ALA A 7 16.19 -2.27 8.50
C ALA A 7 15.91 -2.60 7.03
N PHE A 8 16.58 -1.88 6.13
CA PHE A 8 16.54 -2.16 4.69
C PHE A 8 17.98 -2.26 4.16
N LYS A 9 18.22 -3.26 3.31
CA LYS A 9 19.51 -3.46 2.65
C LYS A 9 19.29 -3.69 1.16
N VAL A 10 19.96 -2.89 0.34
CA VAL A 10 20.08 -3.13 -1.09
C VAL A 10 21.16 -4.18 -1.32
N LEU A 11 20.80 -5.27 -1.98
CA LEU A 11 21.71 -6.39 -2.28
C LEU A 11 22.35 -6.26 -3.66
N ASN A 12 21.55 -5.89 -4.68
CA ASN A 12 21.98 -5.72 -6.06
C ASN A 12 21.23 -4.57 -6.72
N LYS A 13 21.86 -3.98 -7.74
CA LYS A 13 21.28 -2.90 -8.56
C LYS A 13 21.50 -3.16 -10.04
N ASP A 14 20.51 -2.76 -10.85
CA ASP A 14 20.63 -2.55 -12.29
C ASP A 14 20.03 -1.17 -12.60
N LYS A 15 20.88 -0.16 -12.77
CA LYS A 15 20.51 1.26 -12.84
C LYS A 15 19.71 1.68 -11.61
N PHE A 16 18.42 2.00 -11.75
CA PHE A 16 17.53 2.33 -10.63
C PHE A 16 16.81 1.12 -10.04
N ALA A 17 16.69 0.02 -10.81
CA ALA A 17 16.10 -1.21 -10.28
C ALA A 17 16.95 -1.78 -9.16
N ARG A 18 16.30 -2.21 -8.07
CA ARG A 18 16.97 -2.71 -6.86
C ARG A 18 16.40 -4.06 -6.46
N ARG A 19 17.27 -4.96 -6.04
CA ARG A 19 16.92 -6.12 -5.24
C ARG A 19 17.41 -5.87 -3.83
N GLY A 20 16.54 -6.00 -2.84
CA GLY A 20 16.88 -5.75 -1.45
C GLY A 20 16.17 -6.69 -0.49
N VAL A 21 16.38 -6.46 0.80
CA VAL A 21 15.72 -7.14 1.92
C VAL A 21 15.30 -6.11 2.94
N ILE A 22 14.04 -6.15 3.35
CA ILE A 22 13.52 -5.46 4.52
C ILE A 22 13.54 -6.45 5.68
N GLU A 23 14.26 -6.13 6.74
CA GLU A 23 14.27 -6.89 7.98
C GLU A 23 13.21 -6.34 8.94
N THR A 24 12.33 -7.20 9.45
CA THR A 24 11.36 -6.88 10.49
C THR A 24 11.52 -7.83 11.66
N HIS A 25 10.88 -7.53 12.78
CA HIS A 25 10.90 -8.47 13.92
C HIS A 25 10.09 -9.75 13.66
N ARG A 26 9.27 -9.79 12.58
CA ARG A 26 8.46 -10.94 12.18
C ARG A 26 9.03 -11.72 11.02
N GLY A 27 10.09 -11.26 10.40
CA GLY A 27 10.73 -11.93 9.27
C GLY A 27 11.32 -10.96 8.27
N GLU A 28 11.84 -11.51 7.21
CA GLU A 28 12.47 -10.78 6.11
C GLU A 28 11.48 -10.68 4.94
N ILE A 29 11.54 -9.57 4.21
CA ILE A 29 10.76 -9.32 3.01
C ILE A 29 11.75 -9.06 1.88
N ASN A 30 11.80 -9.95 0.91
CA ASN A 30 12.60 -9.76 -0.29
C ASN A 30 11.91 -8.74 -1.20
N THR A 31 12.67 -7.77 -1.69
CA THR A 31 12.17 -6.75 -2.62
C THR A 31 12.76 -6.93 -4.01
N PRO A 32 12.00 -6.61 -5.07
CA PRO A 32 10.65 -6.04 -5.10
C PRO A 32 9.59 -6.97 -4.53
N ALA A 33 8.68 -6.43 -3.71
CA ALA A 33 7.62 -7.18 -3.04
C ALA A 33 6.22 -6.68 -3.43
N PHE A 34 5.28 -7.61 -3.63
CA PHE A 34 3.87 -7.30 -3.80
C PHE A 34 3.09 -7.69 -2.54
N MET A 35 2.27 -6.77 -2.05
CA MET A 35 1.43 -6.95 -0.87
C MET A 35 -0.01 -7.25 -1.26
N PRO A 36 -0.50 -8.48 -1.10
CA PRO A 36 -1.93 -8.77 -1.20
C PRO A 36 -2.73 -7.97 -0.18
N VAL A 37 -3.90 -7.45 -0.60
CA VAL A 37 -4.70 -6.56 0.24
C VAL A 37 -5.72 -7.33 1.06
N GLY A 38 -5.51 -7.36 2.38
CA GLY A 38 -6.40 -7.90 3.41
C GLY A 38 -7.30 -6.82 4.01
N THR A 39 -8.28 -6.33 3.25
CA THR A 39 -9.09 -5.14 3.56
C THR A 39 -9.72 -5.15 4.95
N GLN A 40 -10.30 -6.27 5.37
CA GLN A 40 -10.99 -6.45 6.66
C GLN A 40 -10.40 -7.63 7.42
N ALA A 41 -9.09 -7.59 7.65
CA ALA A 41 -8.33 -8.68 8.25
C ALA A 41 -8.47 -10.00 7.47
N THR A 42 -8.68 -9.93 6.15
CA THR A 42 -8.71 -11.09 5.27
C THR A 42 -8.44 -10.68 3.82
N VAL A 43 -7.62 -11.45 3.13
CA VAL A 43 -7.47 -11.38 1.68
C VAL A 43 -8.63 -12.15 1.07
N LYS A 44 -9.56 -11.45 0.42
CA LYS A 44 -10.83 -12.04 -0.05
C LYS A 44 -10.61 -13.26 -0.94
N ALA A 45 -11.27 -14.38 -0.57
CA ALA A 45 -11.21 -15.67 -1.25
C ALA A 45 -9.84 -16.37 -1.21
N CYS A 46 -8.97 -15.99 -0.28
CA CYS A 46 -7.68 -16.66 -0.04
C CYS A 46 -7.51 -16.90 1.46
N THR A 47 -6.98 -18.05 1.82
CA THR A 47 -6.48 -18.30 3.17
C THR A 47 -5.07 -17.70 3.32
N ILE A 48 -4.56 -17.60 4.55
CA ILE A 48 -3.16 -17.18 4.78
C ILE A 48 -2.19 -18.17 4.13
N ASP A 49 -2.50 -19.49 4.17
CA ASP A 49 -1.69 -20.50 3.52
C ASP A 49 -1.65 -20.35 2.00
N ASP A 50 -2.78 -19.97 1.38
CA ASP A 50 -2.79 -19.67 -0.05
C ASP A 50 -1.90 -18.48 -0.38
N ILE A 51 -1.94 -17.43 0.45
CA ILE A 51 -1.08 -16.25 0.28
C ILE A 51 0.40 -16.63 0.40
N LYS A 52 0.78 -17.42 1.41
CA LYS A 52 2.16 -17.92 1.56
C LYS A 52 2.62 -18.75 0.36
N LYS A 53 1.75 -19.60 -0.19
CA LYS A 53 2.04 -20.40 -1.40
C LYS A 53 2.31 -19.54 -2.64
N THR A 54 1.82 -18.31 -2.69
CA THR A 54 2.18 -17.39 -3.79
C THR A 54 3.57 -16.80 -3.65
N GLY A 55 4.27 -17.05 -2.55
CA GLY A 55 5.56 -16.43 -2.23
C GLY A 55 5.43 -15.02 -1.64
N SER A 56 4.24 -14.58 -1.26
CA SER A 56 4.06 -13.29 -0.58
C SER A 56 4.62 -13.35 0.84
N GLU A 57 5.48 -12.40 1.18
CA GLU A 57 6.18 -12.30 2.47
C GLU A 57 5.64 -11.17 3.36
N ILE A 58 4.68 -10.41 2.87
CA ILE A 58 4.01 -9.30 3.55
C ILE A 58 2.59 -9.15 3.00
N ILE A 59 1.67 -8.68 3.83
CA ILE A 59 0.31 -8.30 3.42
C ILE A 59 0.00 -6.86 3.82
N LEU A 60 -0.99 -6.26 3.15
CA LEU A 60 -1.53 -4.95 3.51
C LEU A 60 -2.93 -5.10 4.11
N SER A 61 -3.23 -4.34 5.15
CA SER A 61 -4.58 -4.20 5.71
C SER A 61 -5.01 -2.74 5.78
N ASN A 62 -6.32 -2.49 5.64
CA ASN A 62 -6.83 -1.13 5.54
C ASN A 62 -7.37 -0.62 6.89
N THR A 63 -6.74 0.38 7.44
CA THR A 63 -7.08 1.03 8.72
C THR A 63 -8.52 1.50 8.77
N TYR A 64 -9.00 2.17 7.73
CA TYR A 64 -10.38 2.66 7.65
C TYR A 64 -11.41 1.55 7.88
N HIS A 65 -11.28 0.43 7.18
CA HIS A 65 -12.23 -0.67 7.27
C HIS A 65 -12.19 -1.35 8.64
N LEU A 66 -10.99 -1.56 9.18
CA LEU A 66 -10.78 -2.22 10.47
C LEU A 66 -11.27 -1.35 11.64
N MET A 67 -11.09 -0.02 11.55
CA MET A 67 -11.59 0.94 12.52
C MET A 67 -13.12 0.92 12.60
N ILE A 68 -13.81 0.87 11.45
CA ILE A 68 -15.27 0.84 11.41
C ILE A 68 -15.79 -0.53 11.85
N ARG A 69 -15.19 -1.61 11.35
CA ARG A 69 -15.62 -2.97 11.63
C ARG A 69 -14.47 -3.97 11.45
N PRO A 70 -14.10 -4.76 12.48
CA PRO A 70 -14.81 -4.99 13.75
C PRO A 70 -14.59 -3.93 14.84
N GLY A 71 -13.72 -2.94 14.64
CA GLY A 71 -13.25 -1.95 15.61
C GLY A 71 -11.88 -2.28 16.15
N VAL A 72 -11.09 -1.24 16.43
CA VAL A 72 -9.69 -1.37 16.85
C VAL A 72 -9.60 -2.09 18.18
N GLU A 73 -10.46 -1.74 19.14
CA GLU A 73 -10.46 -2.29 20.50
C GLU A 73 -10.63 -3.82 20.51
N ARG A 74 -11.42 -4.37 19.58
CA ARG A 74 -11.60 -5.82 19.46
C ARG A 74 -10.36 -6.52 18.91
N ILE A 75 -9.70 -5.90 17.94
CA ILE A 75 -8.47 -6.44 17.36
C ILE A 75 -7.34 -6.35 18.37
N GLU A 76 -7.23 -5.25 19.09
CA GLU A 76 -6.25 -5.05 20.15
C GLU A 76 -6.43 -6.06 21.28
N ALA A 77 -7.67 -6.29 21.73
CA ALA A 77 -8.00 -7.30 22.73
C ALA A 77 -7.69 -8.73 22.28
N ALA A 78 -7.69 -8.99 20.97
CA ALA A 78 -7.28 -10.27 20.38
C ALA A 78 -5.74 -10.41 20.22
N GLY A 79 -4.95 -9.39 20.62
CA GLY A 79 -3.49 -9.37 20.48
C GLY A 79 -2.97 -8.77 19.18
N GLY A 80 -3.80 -7.97 18.48
CA GLY A 80 -3.48 -7.31 17.21
C GLY A 80 -3.89 -8.12 15.99
N LEU A 81 -3.62 -7.58 14.81
CA LEU A 81 -4.02 -8.18 13.52
C LEU A 81 -3.45 -9.59 13.31
N HIS A 82 -2.21 -9.82 13.67
CA HIS A 82 -1.56 -11.10 13.49
C HIS A 82 -2.32 -12.24 14.20
N SER A 83 -2.65 -12.04 15.47
CA SER A 83 -3.44 -13.01 16.24
C SER A 83 -4.87 -13.10 15.70
N PHE A 84 -5.49 -11.96 15.36
CA PHE A 84 -6.86 -11.90 14.85
C PHE A 84 -7.03 -12.61 13.51
N MET A 85 -6.01 -12.54 12.63
CA MET A 85 -6.00 -13.17 11.29
C MET A 85 -5.37 -14.56 11.30
N ASN A 86 -4.74 -14.98 12.41
CA ASN A 86 -3.85 -16.13 12.45
C ASN A 86 -2.77 -16.06 11.34
N CYS A 87 -2.07 -14.92 11.28
CA CYS A 87 -1.08 -14.60 10.27
C CYS A 87 0.25 -14.23 10.93
N ASP A 88 1.32 -14.88 10.54
CA ASP A 88 2.69 -14.63 11.02
C ASP A 88 3.53 -13.75 10.07
N LEU A 89 2.99 -13.44 8.86
CA LEU A 89 3.65 -12.53 7.92
C LEU A 89 3.66 -11.10 8.46
N PRO A 90 4.69 -10.29 8.15
CA PRO A 90 4.65 -8.86 8.34
C PRO A 90 3.39 -8.21 7.76
N ILE A 91 2.86 -7.20 8.44
CA ILE A 91 1.66 -6.47 8.02
C ILE A 91 1.97 -4.99 7.91
N LEU A 92 1.68 -4.41 6.74
CA LEU A 92 1.58 -2.97 6.54
C LEU A 92 0.13 -2.55 6.69
N THR A 93 -0.15 -1.47 7.42
CA THR A 93 -1.46 -0.81 7.40
C THR A 93 -1.36 0.55 6.74
N ASP A 94 -2.35 0.87 5.88
CA ASP A 94 -2.49 2.22 5.34
C ASP A 94 -2.97 3.20 6.43
N SER A 95 -2.96 4.51 6.11
CA SER A 95 -3.41 5.55 7.04
C SER A 95 -4.94 5.63 7.20
N GLY A 96 -5.70 5.03 6.27
CA GLY A 96 -7.14 5.20 6.14
C GLY A 96 -7.59 6.46 5.39
N GLY A 97 -6.68 7.39 5.12
CA GLY A 97 -7.00 8.68 4.47
C GLY A 97 -7.63 8.54 3.10
N PHE A 98 -7.07 7.70 2.23
CA PHE A 98 -7.61 7.46 0.89
C PHE A 98 -9.04 6.92 0.90
N GLN A 99 -9.36 5.96 1.79
CA GLN A 99 -10.69 5.38 1.87
C GLN A 99 -11.72 6.39 2.38
N VAL A 100 -11.33 7.26 3.31
CA VAL A 100 -12.18 8.37 3.74
C VAL A 100 -12.54 9.26 2.55
N MET A 101 -11.55 9.62 1.72
CA MET A 101 -11.76 10.47 0.54
C MET A 101 -12.59 9.78 -0.55
N SER A 102 -12.42 8.48 -0.76
CA SER A 102 -13.03 7.73 -1.84
C SER A 102 -14.40 7.15 -1.52
N LEU A 103 -14.66 6.76 -0.27
CA LEU A 103 -15.86 6.01 0.14
C LEU A 103 -16.89 6.86 0.88
N SER A 104 -16.48 7.93 1.56
CA SER A 104 -17.42 8.71 2.34
C SER A 104 -18.04 9.83 1.49
N LYS A 105 -19.38 9.89 1.49
CA LYS A 105 -20.14 10.92 0.74
C LYS A 105 -20.16 12.28 1.47
N LEU A 106 -19.92 12.29 2.77
CA LEU A 106 -19.96 13.46 3.64
C LEU A 106 -18.64 13.53 4.40
N ASN A 107 -17.60 13.99 3.74
CA ASN A 107 -16.32 14.22 4.35
C ASN A 107 -16.00 15.73 4.38
N LYS A 108 -15.35 16.14 5.42
CA LYS A 108 -14.75 17.45 5.56
C LYS A 108 -13.29 17.25 5.96
N ILE A 109 -12.40 17.88 5.23
CA ILE A 109 -10.99 17.96 5.61
C ILE A 109 -10.82 19.22 6.45
N ASP A 110 -10.24 19.04 7.62
CA ASP A 110 -9.91 20.11 8.56
C ASP A 110 -8.43 19.97 8.91
N ARG A 111 -7.69 21.07 8.79
CA ARG A 111 -6.24 21.06 8.99
C ARG A 111 -5.84 20.49 10.35
N GLU A 112 -6.56 20.87 11.41
CA GLU A 112 -6.23 20.49 12.78
C GLU A 112 -6.90 19.17 13.18
N LYS A 113 -8.17 18.97 12.82
CA LYS A 113 -8.97 17.82 13.23
C LYS A 113 -8.80 16.60 12.33
N GLY A 114 -8.13 16.75 11.17
CA GLY A 114 -8.00 15.68 10.20
C GLY A 114 -9.27 15.51 9.34
N ALA A 115 -9.55 14.28 8.97
CA ALA A 115 -10.72 13.94 8.17
C ALA A 115 -11.95 13.68 9.06
N ILE A 116 -13.05 14.35 8.74
CA ILE A 116 -14.34 14.22 9.44
C ILE A 116 -15.32 13.56 8.47
N PHE A 117 -15.86 12.40 8.81
CA PHE A 117 -16.72 11.64 7.92
C PHE A 117 -17.75 10.80 8.68
N ASN A 118 -18.76 10.33 7.96
CA ASN A 118 -19.71 9.38 8.47
C ASN A 118 -19.43 7.98 7.91
N SER A 119 -19.46 6.96 8.78
CA SER A 119 -19.36 5.56 8.37
C SER A 119 -20.43 5.20 7.35
N HIS A 120 -20.01 4.52 6.30
CA HIS A 120 -20.93 3.99 5.29
C HIS A 120 -21.72 2.76 5.76
N VAL A 121 -21.37 2.21 6.93
CA VAL A 121 -22.00 1.00 7.50
C VAL A 121 -23.18 1.36 8.39
N ASP A 122 -23.00 2.32 9.30
CA ASP A 122 -23.98 2.65 10.34
C ASP A 122 -24.25 4.16 10.48
N GLY A 123 -23.63 4.98 9.64
CA GLY A 123 -23.77 6.44 9.67
C GLY A 123 -23.07 7.14 10.85
N LYS A 124 -22.40 6.42 11.73
CA LYS A 124 -21.67 7.00 12.86
C LYS A 124 -20.59 7.97 12.39
N LYS A 125 -20.50 9.12 13.06
CA LYS A 125 -19.51 10.13 12.76
C LYS A 125 -18.15 9.78 13.35
N PHE A 126 -17.11 9.91 12.54
CA PHE A 126 -15.72 9.67 12.90
C PHE A 126 -14.86 10.90 12.66
N TYR A 127 -13.79 10.98 13.44
CA TYR A 127 -12.72 11.96 13.32
C TYR A 127 -11.41 11.19 13.18
N LEU A 128 -10.75 11.32 12.06
CA LEU A 128 -9.46 10.66 11.80
C LEU A 128 -8.40 11.76 11.68
N SER A 129 -7.75 12.08 12.79
CA SER A 129 -6.57 12.95 12.80
C SER A 129 -5.30 12.14 12.52
N PRO A 130 -4.16 12.78 12.23
CA PRO A 130 -2.87 12.09 12.12
C PRO A 130 -2.56 11.24 13.35
N GLU A 131 -2.79 11.78 14.56
CA GLU A 131 -2.55 11.07 15.81
C GLU A 131 -3.47 9.86 15.97
N GLU A 132 -4.75 10.02 15.62
CA GLU A 132 -5.72 8.94 15.70
C GLU A 132 -5.42 7.83 14.69
N SER A 133 -5.01 8.17 13.46
CA SER A 133 -4.57 7.19 12.47
C SER A 133 -3.38 6.37 12.99
N ILE A 134 -2.37 7.03 13.56
CA ILE A 134 -1.22 6.35 14.18
C ILE A 134 -1.65 5.48 15.35
N ARG A 135 -2.47 5.99 16.29
CA ARG A 135 -2.99 5.23 17.43
C ARG A 135 -3.69 3.94 16.96
N ILE A 136 -4.54 4.05 15.96
CA ILE A 136 -5.25 2.91 15.39
C ILE A 136 -4.26 1.87 14.83
N GLN A 137 -3.33 2.28 13.99
CA GLN A 137 -2.35 1.38 13.36
C GLN A 137 -1.45 0.70 14.42
N LEU A 138 -1.07 1.41 15.48
CA LEU A 138 -0.34 0.84 16.60
C LEU A 138 -1.20 -0.16 17.39
N GLY A 139 -2.49 0.12 17.64
CA GLY A 139 -3.44 -0.81 18.25
C GLY A 139 -3.70 -2.05 17.38
N LEU A 140 -3.69 -1.91 16.05
CA LEU A 140 -3.71 -3.03 15.10
C LEU A 140 -2.43 -3.88 15.16
N ASN A 141 -1.38 -3.36 15.81
CA ASN A 141 -0.06 -3.98 15.92
C ASN A 141 0.66 -4.20 14.59
N SER A 142 0.50 -3.26 13.64
CA SER A 142 1.17 -3.31 12.32
C SER A 142 2.69 -3.23 12.46
N ASP A 143 3.41 -3.85 11.52
CA ASP A 143 4.88 -3.78 11.44
C ASP A 143 5.34 -2.53 10.70
N ILE A 144 4.61 -2.15 9.65
CA ILE A 144 4.82 -0.92 8.88
C ILE A 144 3.55 -0.06 8.97
N VAL A 145 3.73 1.16 9.45
CA VAL A 145 2.69 2.17 9.69
C VAL A 145 2.83 3.27 8.66
N MET A 146 1.75 3.76 8.10
CA MET A 146 1.76 4.88 7.15
C MET A 146 1.34 6.18 7.83
N ILE A 147 2.00 7.29 7.47
CA ILE A 147 1.51 8.61 7.89
C ILE A 147 0.14 8.91 7.29
N MET A 148 -0.62 9.81 7.91
CA MET A 148 -1.84 10.33 7.31
C MET A 148 -1.49 11.36 6.24
N ASP A 149 -2.16 11.27 5.09
CA ASP A 149 -2.01 12.18 3.96
C ASP A 149 -3.37 12.58 3.38
N GLU A 150 -3.41 13.66 2.63
CA GLU A 150 -4.53 14.00 1.76
C GLU A 150 -4.21 13.56 0.33
N CYS A 151 -5.05 12.64 -0.18
CA CYS A 151 -4.91 12.10 -1.53
C CYS A 151 -6.05 12.59 -2.43
N PRO A 152 -5.92 13.77 -3.07
CA PRO A 152 -6.95 14.30 -3.95
C PRO A 152 -7.07 13.47 -5.24
N LYS A 153 -8.25 13.53 -5.86
CA LYS A 153 -8.43 13.00 -7.21
C LYS A 153 -7.54 13.77 -8.19
N LYS A 154 -7.18 13.11 -9.31
CA LYS A 154 -6.43 13.78 -10.39
C LYS A 154 -7.09 15.11 -10.77
N THR A 155 -6.31 16.17 -10.79
CA THR A 155 -6.69 17.50 -11.24
C THR A 155 -5.45 18.24 -11.76
N GLU A 156 -5.69 19.20 -12.64
CA GLU A 156 -4.65 20.11 -13.17
C GLU A 156 -4.57 21.43 -12.38
N ASP A 157 -5.37 21.60 -11.33
CA ASP A 157 -5.29 22.76 -10.45
C ASP A 157 -4.05 22.68 -9.54
N TYR A 158 -3.00 23.35 -9.97
CA TYR A 158 -1.72 23.44 -9.25
C TYR A 158 -1.88 23.96 -7.81
N ASN A 159 -2.68 25.02 -7.62
CA ASN A 159 -2.84 25.65 -6.31
C ASN A 159 -3.59 24.72 -5.33
N PHE A 160 -4.56 23.98 -5.83
CA PHE A 160 -5.25 22.97 -5.04
C PHE A 160 -4.31 21.84 -4.64
N ILE A 161 -3.55 21.28 -5.59
CA ILE A 161 -2.57 20.19 -5.31
C ILE A 161 -1.48 20.69 -4.35
N LYS A 162 -1.00 21.94 -4.52
CA LYS A 162 -0.02 22.53 -3.60
C LYS A 162 -0.56 22.61 -2.17
N LYS A 163 -1.79 23.09 -1.97
CA LYS A 163 -2.43 23.15 -0.64
C LYS A 163 -2.57 21.75 -0.01
N SER A 164 -2.99 20.77 -0.80
CA SER A 164 -3.13 19.39 -0.37
C SER A 164 -1.77 18.78 0.02
N MET A 165 -0.73 19.01 -0.77
CA MET A 165 0.63 18.57 -0.47
C MET A 165 1.17 19.25 0.80
N ASP A 166 1.01 20.56 0.95
CA ASP A 166 1.42 21.32 2.15
C ASP A 166 0.67 20.80 3.41
N LEU A 167 -0.62 20.42 3.28
CA LEU A 167 -1.38 19.78 4.34
C LEU A 167 -0.85 18.39 4.70
N SER A 168 -0.52 17.58 3.69
CA SER A 168 0.06 16.25 3.89
C SER A 168 1.40 16.33 4.61
N LEU A 169 2.27 17.31 4.31
CA LEU A 169 3.51 17.56 5.04
C LEU A 169 3.25 17.95 6.51
N TYR A 170 2.31 18.82 6.75
CA TYR A 170 1.92 19.19 8.12
C TYR A 170 1.41 18.00 8.92
N TRP A 171 0.62 17.11 8.30
CA TRP A 171 0.15 15.89 8.93
C TRP A 171 1.26 14.83 9.10
N ALA A 172 2.27 14.84 8.22
CA ALA A 172 3.44 13.97 8.34
C ALA A 172 4.23 14.25 9.63
N GLU A 173 4.46 15.54 9.96
CA GLU A 173 5.12 15.94 11.21
C GLU A 173 4.34 15.47 12.44
N ARG A 174 3.01 15.66 12.42
CA ARG A 174 2.11 15.22 13.50
C ARG A 174 2.10 13.71 13.64
N SER A 175 2.03 12.97 12.53
CA SER A 175 2.12 11.51 12.50
C SER A 175 3.45 11.02 13.07
N LYS A 176 4.57 11.64 12.69
CA LYS A 176 5.90 11.31 13.22
C LYS A 176 5.98 11.51 14.73
N LYS A 177 5.46 12.63 15.22
CA LYS A 177 5.41 12.93 16.65
C LYS A 177 4.54 11.92 17.41
N ALA A 178 3.37 11.58 16.86
CA ALA A 178 2.45 10.60 17.48
C ALA A 178 3.01 9.18 17.48
N PHE A 179 3.76 8.81 16.43
CA PHE A 179 4.42 7.50 16.35
C PHE A 179 5.48 7.32 17.44
N GLY A 180 6.23 8.39 17.76
CA GLY A 180 7.23 8.37 18.82
C GLY A 180 8.35 7.36 18.57
N ASN A 181 8.81 6.71 19.63
CA ASN A 181 9.87 5.69 19.57
C ASN A 181 9.28 4.28 19.59
N ASN A 182 9.23 3.64 18.43
CA ASN A 182 8.76 2.26 18.23
C ASN A 182 9.82 1.46 17.45
N PRO A 183 10.93 1.03 18.07
CA PRO A 183 12.12 0.51 17.36
C PRO A 183 11.88 -0.77 16.55
N HIS A 184 10.79 -1.49 16.81
CA HIS A 184 10.44 -2.74 16.10
C HIS A 184 9.39 -2.53 15.01
N LYS A 185 8.95 -1.28 14.79
CA LYS A 185 7.98 -0.89 13.77
C LYS A 185 8.61 0.17 12.87
N ALA A 186 8.11 0.27 11.64
CA ALA A 186 8.53 1.32 10.71
C ALA A 186 7.41 2.33 10.50
N LEU A 187 7.78 3.58 10.29
CA LEU A 187 6.87 4.63 9.83
C LEU A 187 7.28 5.11 8.44
N PHE A 188 6.38 5.02 7.47
CA PHE A 188 6.63 5.44 6.10
C PHE A 188 5.98 6.80 5.82
N GLY A 189 6.77 7.69 5.19
CA GLY A 189 6.30 8.95 4.63
C GLY A 189 5.59 8.74 3.30
N ILE A 190 4.63 9.63 2.94
CA ILE A 190 3.89 9.56 1.67
C ILE A 190 4.14 10.82 0.86
N ILE A 191 4.79 10.69 -0.28
CA ILE A 191 5.10 11.77 -1.21
C ILE A 191 3.84 12.10 -2.01
N GLN A 192 3.36 13.35 -1.87
CA GLN A 192 2.23 13.89 -2.61
C GLN A 192 2.70 15.00 -3.58
N GLY A 193 1.81 15.52 -4.44
CA GLY A 193 2.14 16.60 -5.39
C GLY A 193 1.53 16.44 -6.78
N GLY A 194 0.57 15.50 -6.94
CA GLY A 194 -0.12 15.26 -8.22
C GLY A 194 0.87 14.88 -9.33
N LEU A 195 0.71 15.48 -10.49
CA LEU A 195 1.61 15.30 -11.64
C LEU A 195 2.67 16.41 -11.75
N PHE A 196 2.80 17.27 -10.74
CA PHE A 196 3.70 18.43 -10.75
C PHE A 196 5.06 18.06 -10.13
N LYS A 197 6.11 18.03 -10.94
CA LYS A 197 7.47 17.67 -10.54
C LYS A 197 7.96 18.47 -9.33
N GLU A 198 7.82 19.79 -9.36
CA GLU A 198 8.29 20.69 -8.30
C GLU A 198 7.57 20.45 -6.97
N LEU A 199 6.26 20.08 -6.99
CA LEU A 199 5.52 19.73 -5.78
C LEU A 199 5.96 18.37 -5.24
N ARG A 200 6.20 17.38 -6.12
CA ARG A 200 6.74 16.07 -5.73
C ARG A 200 8.11 16.18 -5.07
N LEU A 201 9.01 16.97 -5.64
CA LEU A 201 10.34 17.21 -5.08
C LEU A 201 10.26 17.95 -3.75
N LYS A 202 9.41 19.00 -3.64
CA LYS A 202 9.18 19.70 -2.37
C LYS A 202 8.61 18.78 -1.30
N SER A 203 7.65 17.91 -1.66
CA SER A 203 7.09 16.91 -0.74
C SER A 203 8.18 15.94 -0.25
N LEU A 204 8.98 15.41 -1.16
CA LEU A 204 10.07 14.49 -0.84
C LEU A 204 11.11 15.16 0.07
N GLU A 205 11.56 16.38 -0.24
CA GLU A 205 12.48 17.15 0.60
C GLU A 205 11.92 17.36 2.02
N GLY A 206 10.66 17.79 2.14
CA GLY A 206 10.01 17.97 3.44
C GLY A 206 9.96 16.66 4.25
N LEU A 207 9.59 15.55 3.59
CA LEU A 207 9.54 14.24 4.25
C LEU A 207 10.94 13.73 4.65
N THR A 208 11.96 13.95 3.82
CA THR A 208 13.35 13.55 4.16
C THR A 208 13.89 14.34 5.33
N ASN A 209 13.55 15.62 5.44
CA ASN A 209 13.91 16.46 6.58
C ASN A 209 13.25 16.00 7.90
N ILE A 210 11.98 15.52 7.83
CA ILE A 210 11.30 14.92 8.99
C ILE A 210 11.93 13.56 9.35
N GLY A 211 12.32 12.78 8.36
CA GLY A 211 12.99 11.49 8.50
C GLY A 211 12.02 10.33 8.76
N PHE A 212 11.96 9.40 7.81
CA PHE A 212 11.11 8.20 7.86
C PHE A 212 11.92 6.93 7.58
N ASP A 213 11.33 5.77 7.91
CA ASP A 213 11.96 4.46 7.70
C ASP A 213 11.81 3.96 6.26
N GLY A 214 10.87 4.54 5.50
CA GLY A 214 10.63 4.30 4.08
C GLY A 214 9.78 5.41 3.48
N TYR A 215 9.70 5.45 2.15
CA TYR A 215 9.00 6.50 1.41
C TYR A 215 8.05 5.90 0.39
N ALA A 216 6.76 6.25 0.52
CA ALA A 216 5.74 5.86 -0.43
C ALA A 216 5.45 6.98 -1.42
N VAL A 217 5.11 6.62 -2.65
CA VAL A 217 4.59 7.54 -3.66
C VAL A 217 3.08 7.38 -3.70
N GLY A 218 2.37 8.36 -3.14
CA GLY A 218 0.91 8.42 -3.11
C GLY A 218 0.33 9.30 -4.22
N GLY A 219 -1.00 9.38 -4.30
CA GLY A 219 -1.70 10.22 -5.28
C GLY A 219 -1.47 9.81 -6.74
N LEU A 220 -1.17 8.53 -6.96
CA LEU A 220 -1.16 7.86 -8.26
C LEU A 220 -2.18 6.71 -8.23
N ALA A 221 -2.50 6.11 -9.37
CA ALA A 221 -3.62 5.18 -9.56
C ALA A 221 -4.99 5.80 -9.21
N VAL A 222 -5.13 7.11 -9.39
CA VAL A 222 -6.34 7.90 -9.10
C VAL A 222 -6.96 8.55 -10.35
N GLY A 223 -6.57 8.10 -11.54
CA GLY A 223 -7.11 8.53 -12.84
C GLY A 223 -6.09 9.01 -13.86
N GLU A 224 -4.80 8.98 -13.55
CA GLU A 224 -3.72 9.23 -14.51
C GLU A 224 -3.49 8.01 -15.41
N THR A 225 -2.83 8.26 -16.54
CA THR A 225 -2.34 7.23 -17.45
C THR A 225 -1.03 6.60 -16.94
N GLN A 226 -0.69 5.41 -17.45
CA GLN A 226 0.58 4.75 -17.14
C GLN A 226 1.79 5.66 -17.48
N ASN A 227 1.73 6.38 -18.60
CA ASN A 227 2.81 7.29 -19.01
C ASN A 227 2.98 8.47 -18.03
N GLU A 228 1.87 9.05 -17.55
CA GLU A 228 1.89 10.11 -16.53
C GLU A 228 2.47 9.59 -15.21
N MET A 229 2.06 8.40 -14.78
CA MET A 229 2.61 7.75 -13.58
C MET A 229 4.12 7.54 -13.73
N PHE A 230 4.58 6.97 -14.84
CA PHE A 230 6.01 6.74 -15.08
C PHE A 230 6.80 8.04 -15.16
N LYS A 231 6.21 9.11 -15.72
CA LYS A 231 6.83 10.43 -15.74
C LYS A 231 7.06 10.96 -14.33
N VAL A 232 6.07 10.84 -13.43
CA VAL A 232 6.24 11.23 -12.02
C VAL A 232 7.36 10.45 -11.36
N LEU A 233 7.43 9.13 -11.58
CA LEU A 233 8.53 8.32 -11.03
C LEU A 233 9.89 8.72 -11.62
N ASP A 234 9.97 9.01 -12.92
CA ASP A 234 11.19 9.50 -13.56
C ASP A 234 11.65 10.86 -13.01
N ASP A 235 10.70 11.72 -12.64
CA ASP A 235 10.97 13.05 -12.08
C ASP A 235 11.58 13.00 -10.66
N ILE A 236 11.32 11.95 -9.89
CA ILE A 236 11.72 11.84 -8.47
C ILE A 236 12.76 10.76 -8.17
N LYS A 237 12.96 9.78 -9.04
CA LYS A 237 13.78 8.57 -8.76
C LYS A 237 15.21 8.85 -8.30
N GLU A 238 15.83 9.94 -8.78
CA GLU A 238 17.19 10.34 -8.44
C GLU A 238 17.31 10.98 -7.05
N TYR A 239 16.17 11.38 -6.47
CA TYR A 239 16.10 12.07 -5.20
C TYR A 239 15.59 11.18 -4.07
N LEU A 240 15.09 9.99 -4.39
CA LEU A 240 14.62 9.02 -3.38
C LEU A 240 15.81 8.50 -2.55
N PRO A 241 15.73 8.48 -1.20
CA PRO A 241 16.81 8.01 -0.33
C PRO A 241 17.19 6.56 -0.61
N GLU A 242 18.42 6.33 -1.04
CA GLU A 242 18.90 5.02 -1.51
C GLU A 242 18.82 3.92 -0.45
N GLU A 243 19.08 4.29 0.81
CA GLU A 243 19.10 3.38 1.97
C GLU A 243 17.69 3.09 2.56
N LYS A 244 16.64 3.59 1.91
CA LYS A 244 15.26 3.40 2.35
C LYS A 244 14.44 2.64 1.31
N PRO A 245 13.45 1.83 1.72
CA PRO A 245 12.54 1.18 0.78
C PRO A 245 11.56 2.21 0.17
N HIS A 246 11.24 2.01 -1.11
CA HIS A 246 10.31 2.84 -1.87
C HIS A 246 9.05 2.05 -2.21
N TYR A 247 7.90 2.62 -1.88
CA TYR A 247 6.62 1.98 -2.06
C TYR A 247 5.71 2.77 -3.01
N LEU A 248 5.21 2.14 -4.07
CA LEU A 248 4.22 2.72 -4.98
C LEU A 248 2.83 2.20 -4.62
N MET A 249 1.98 3.10 -4.10
CA MET A 249 0.69 2.74 -3.52
C MET A 249 -0.38 2.47 -4.59
N GLY A 250 -1.14 1.38 -4.42
CA GLY A 250 -2.32 1.06 -5.21
C GLY A 250 -2.08 0.56 -6.63
N VAL A 251 -0.83 0.25 -6.99
CA VAL A 251 -0.43 -0.16 -8.35
C VAL A 251 -0.14 -1.66 -8.42
N GLY A 252 -0.79 -2.37 -9.37
CA GLY A 252 -0.72 -3.83 -9.37
C GLY A 252 -0.94 -4.52 -10.71
N THR A 253 -0.91 -3.82 -11.86
CA THR A 253 -0.81 -4.53 -13.14
C THR A 253 0.64 -4.96 -13.38
N PRO A 254 0.89 -6.12 -14.03
CA PRO A 254 2.26 -6.60 -14.26
C PRO A 254 3.15 -5.59 -14.98
N SER A 255 2.62 -4.88 -15.98
CA SER A 255 3.35 -3.86 -16.72
C SER A 255 3.71 -2.62 -15.87
N ASP A 256 2.81 -2.21 -14.98
CA ASP A 256 3.03 -1.07 -14.09
C ASP A 256 4.11 -1.41 -13.05
N ILE A 257 4.02 -2.60 -12.44
CA ILE A 257 5.02 -3.10 -11.50
C ILE A 257 6.40 -3.13 -12.16
N LEU A 258 6.52 -3.77 -13.32
CA LEU A 258 7.81 -3.86 -14.02
C LEU A 258 8.38 -2.49 -14.37
N GLY A 259 7.52 -1.59 -14.87
CA GLY A 259 7.92 -0.22 -15.21
C GLY A 259 8.35 0.60 -13.99
N ALA A 260 7.69 0.39 -12.84
CA ALA A 260 8.04 1.08 -11.60
C ALA A 260 9.30 0.50 -10.94
N VAL A 261 9.49 -0.83 -10.97
CA VAL A 261 10.75 -1.48 -10.52
C VAL A 261 11.96 -0.93 -11.28
N LYS A 262 11.85 -0.75 -12.60
CA LYS A 262 12.91 -0.11 -13.41
C LYS A 262 13.23 1.33 -12.95
N ARG A 263 12.35 1.95 -12.17
CA ARG A 263 12.48 3.32 -11.62
C ARG A 263 12.78 3.35 -10.12
N GLY A 264 13.14 2.20 -9.55
CA GLY A 264 13.62 2.11 -8.17
C GLY A 264 12.54 1.91 -7.11
N ILE A 265 11.36 1.43 -7.49
CA ILE A 265 10.31 1.06 -6.55
C ILE A 265 10.51 -0.38 -6.07
N ASP A 266 10.36 -0.60 -4.76
CA ASP A 266 10.60 -1.86 -4.07
C ASP A 266 9.32 -2.56 -3.61
N MET A 267 8.24 -1.81 -3.35
CA MET A 267 7.02 -2.35 -2.75
C MET A 267 5.78 -1.89 -3.52
N PHE A 268 4.80 -2.77 -3.57
CA PHE A 268 3.54 -2.56 -4.30
C PHE A 268 2.38 -3.17 -3.53
N ASP A 269 1.20 -2.58 -3.65
CA ASP A 269 -0.07 -3.19 -3.26
C ASP A 269 -1.13 -2.98 -4.34
N CYS A 270 -2.03 -3.89 -4.47
CA CYS A 270 -3.26 -3.67 -5.22
C CYS A 270 -4.29 -4.78 -4.91
N VAL A 271 -5.56 -4.41 -4.90
CA VAL A 271 -6.66 -5.39 -4.83
C VAL A 271 -6.87 -6.14 -6.15
N LEU A 272 -6.21 -5.69 -7.23
CA LEU A 272 -6.47 -6.16 -8.59
C LEU A 272 -6.31 -7.67 -8.75
N PRO A 273 -5.23 -8.35 -8.29
CA PRO A 273 -5.09 -9.79 -8.50
C PRO A 273 -6.26 -10.59 -7.92
N THR A 274 -6.59 -10.36 -6.66
CA THR A 274 -7.67 -11.10 -5.99
C THR A 274 -9.05 -10.67 -6.47
N ARG A 275 -9.25 -9.37 -6.79
CA ARG A 275 -10.49 -8.88 -7.38
C ARG A 275 -10.70 -9.48 -8.76
N SER A 276 -9.70 -9.48 -9.61
CA SER A 276 -9.73 -10.03 -10.96
C SER A 276 -10.02 -11.54 -10.95
N GLY A 277 -9.33 -12.29 -10.09
CA GLY A 277 -9.57 -13.72 -9.92
C GLY A 277 -11.04 -14.04 -9.58
N ARG A 278 -11.64 -13.28 -8.65
CA ARG A 278 -13.06 -13.45 -8.29
C ARG A 278 -14.04 -13.08 -9.41
N THR A 279 -13.62 -12.28 -10.37
CA THR A 279 -14.43 -11.84 -11.52
C THR A 279 -14.14 -12.61 -12.80
N GLY A 280 -13.21 -13.57 -12.74
CA GLY A 280 -12.85 -14.44 -13.86
C GLY A 280 -11.80 -13.84 -14.81
N LEU A 281 -11.01 -12.87 -14.37
CA LEU A 281 -9.88 -12.33 -15.11
C LEU A 281 -8.57 -12.81 -14.48
N ALA A 282 -7.73 -13.46 -15.26
CA ALA A 282 -6.36 -13.83 -14.88
C ALA A 282 -5.32 -13.06 -15.70
N PHE A 283 -4.16 -12.84 -15.08
CA PHE A 283 -2.95 -12.39 -15.77
C PHE A 283 -2.05 -13.60 -15.96
N THR A 284 -1.74 -13.92 -17.21
CA THR A 284 -0.87 -15.04 -17.60
C THR A 284 0.36 -14.51 -18.33
N TRP A 285 1.35 -15.35 -18.56
CA TRP A 285 2.52 -14.98 -19.35
C TRP A 285 2.17 -14.59 -20.80
N ASP A 286 1.07 -15.13 -21.34
CA ASP A 286 0.58 -14.82 -22.68
C ASP A 286 -0.41 -13.62 -22.70
N GLY A 287 -0.63 -12.98 -21.54
CA GLY A 287 -1.50 -11.81 -21.41
C GLY A 287 -2.73 -12.03 -20.54
N ARG A 288 -3.78 -11.25 -20.78
CA ARG A 288 -5.00 -11.31 -19.97
C ARG A 288 -5.96 -12.38 -20.48
N VAL A 289 -6.41 -13.26 -19.59
CA VAL A 289 -7.42 -14.28 -19.86
C VAL A 289 -8.68 -13.96 -19.08
N ASN A 290 -9.78 -13.67 -19.76
CA ASN A 290 -11.10 -13.58 -19.14
C ASN A 290 -11.84 -14.90 -19.39
N ILE A 291 -11.89 -15.77 -18.38
CA ILE A 291 -12.50 -17.11 -18.48
C ILE A 291 -14.00 -17.09 -18.80
N LYS A 292 -14.67 -15.94 -18.65
CA LYS A 292 -16.09 -15.77 -19.03
C LYS A 292 -16.30 -15.56 -20.53
N ASN A 293 -15.24 -15.45 -21.30
CA ASN A 293 -15.34 -15.28 -22.74
C ASN A 293 -15.73 -16.61 -23.41
N ASN A 294 -16.77 -16.59 -24.24
CA ASN A 294 -17.30 -17.77 -24.95
C ASN A 294 -16.26 -18.54 -25.75
N LYS A 295 -15.16 -17.89 -26.18
CA LYS A 295 -14.06 -18.59 -26.87
C LYS A 295 -13.41 -19.71 -26.04
N TYR A 296 -13.58 -19.69 -24.72
CA TYR A 296 -13.04 -20.70 -23.81
C TYR A 296 -14.06 -21.77 -23.40
N GLN A 297 -15.29 -21.73 -23.94
CA GLN A 297 -16.36 -22.65 -23.55
C GLN A 297 -16.01 -24.13 -23.67
N TYR A 298 -15.15 -24.45 -24.63
CA TYR A 298 -14.68 -25.84 -24.88
C TYR A 298 -13.13 -25.96 -24.80
N ASP A 299 -12.47 -24.97 -24.17
CA ASP A 299 -11.02 -24.95 -24.03
C ASP A 299 -10.61 -25.76 -22.81
N ASN A 300 -10.04 -26.94 -23.01
CA ASN A 300 -9.54 -27.81 -21.96
C ASN A 300 -8.03 -27.61 -21.66
N THR A 301 -7.42 -26.57 -22.23
CA THR A 301 -6.02 -26.27 -21.95
C THR A 301 -5.86 -25.60 -20.57
N PRO A 302 -4.71 -25.73 -19.91
CA PRO A 302 -4.45 -25.06 -18.65
C PRO A 302 -4.60 -23.54 -18.75
N LEU A 303 -5.00 -22.90 -17.65
CA LEU A 303 -5.16 -21.44 -17.59
C LEU A 303 -3.85 -20.71 -17.96
N ASP A 304 -2.73 -21.22 -17.47
CA ASP A 304 -1.37 -20.78 -17.81
C ASP A 304 -0.43 -21.98 -17.79
N PRO A 305 -0.09 -22.53 -18.96
CA PRO A 305 0.80 -23.70 -19.05
C PRO A 305 2.23 -23.41 -18.59
N ASN A 306 2.64 -22.13 -18.55
CA ASN A 306 3.96 -21.70 -18.15
C ASN A 306 4.08 -21.36 -16.66
N CYS A 307 2.98 -21.49 -15.88
CA CYS A 307 3.00 -21.21 -14.46
C CYS A 307 3.41 -22.45 -13.65
N GLU A 308 4.65 -22.47 -13.16
CA GLU A 308 5.20 -23.56 -12.39
C GLU A 308 4.67 -23.63 -10.94
N ASN A 309 4.27 -22.49 -10.36
CA ASN A 309 4.09 -22.35 -8.91
C ASN A 309 2.71 -22.74 -8.36
N LEU A 310 1.67 -22.95 -9.19
CA LEU A 310 0.31 -23.07 -8.67
C LEU A 310 -0.45 -24.33 -9.09
N ASN A 311 0.19 -25.33 -9.68
CA ASN A 311 -0.52 -26.50 -10.24
C ASN A 311 -1.68 -26.10 -11.18
N LEU A 312 -1.61 -24.93 -11.82
CA LEU A 312 -2.63 -24.44 -12.75
C LEU A 312 -2.77 -25.35 -13.99
N ASN A 313 -1.76 -26.22 -14.20
CA ASN A 313 -1.83 -27.31 -15.19
C ASN A 313 -2.94 -28.33 -14.91
N LYS A 314 -3.56 -28.29 -13.74
CA LYS A 314 -4.67 -29.18 -13.36
C LYS A 314 -6.06 -28.59 -13.62
N TYR A 315 -6.13 -27.29 -13.93
CA TYR A 315 -7.38 -26.59 -14.17
C TYR A 315 -7.44 -26.10 -15.62
N SER A 316 -8.48 -26.50 -16.33
CA SER A 316 -8.80 -25.95 -17.67
C SER A 316 -9.35 -24.51 -17.57
N LYS A 317 -9.26 -23.79 -18.68
CA LYS A 317 -9.86 -22.47 -18.85
C LYS A 317 -11.39 -22.53 -18.81
#